data_7893e131e1cad49b16a5b7de8e406ee4
#
_entry.id   7893e131e1cad49b16a5b7de8e406ee4
#
_cell.length_a   1.000
_cell.length_b   1.000
_cell.length_c   1.000
_cell.angle_alpha   90.00
_cell.angle_beta   90.00
_cell.angle_gamma   90.00
#
_symmetry.space_group_name_H-M   'P 1'
#
loop_
_entity.id
_entity.type
_entity.pdbx_description
1 polymer ?
#
loop_
_entity_poly.entity_id
_entity_poly.type
_entity_poly.pdbx_seq_one_letter_code
_entity_poly.pdbx_strand_id
1 'polypeptide(L)'
;MVKSRVIETNEGIQNEATVEIFDAFARSMREKGWNGVDSMISSGVKGGDVLEIGPGPGYVGLELAKKTCASSLTGCEISPAMIRFAQKNAAEYGISARYVLGNCMQMPFEDQSFDTVISNGSLHEWENPIRTFNEIYRVLRRGGRYCITDLRRDVHPLKKAMVYLSTQPKQMRPGLIASLNAAYTTNEITELLRHSNLSGAKVTADFLGLCITGECV
;
A
#
# COMPACT_ATOMS: atom_id res chain seq x y z
N MET A 1 8.45 -14.51 21.76
CA MET A 1 9.07 -14.64 20.42
C MET A 1 8.05 -14.28 19.35
N VAL A 2 8.44 -13.53 18.34
CA VAL A 2 7.60 -13.27 17.15
C VAL A 2 7.55 -14.55 16.32
N LYS A 3 6.34 -14.96 15.89
CA LYS A 3 6.17 -16.15 15.05
C LYS A 3 6.82 -15.93 13.68
N SER A 4 7.27 -17.00 13.04
CA SER A 4 7.75 -16.97 11.65
C SER A 4 6.67 -16.40 10.72
N ARG A 5 7.11 -15.69 9.68
CA ARG A 5 6.22 -15.16 8.65
C ARG A 5 5.56 -16.29 7.87
N VAL A 6 4.26 -16.16 7.65
CA VAL A 6 3.49 -17.04 6.76
C VAL A 6 3.23 -16.27 5.48
N ILE A 7 3.79 -16.72 4.37
CA ILE A 7 3.63 -16.03 3.08
C ILE A 7 2.17 -16.12 2.64
N GLU A 8 1.58 -14.99 2.29
CA GLU A 8 0.27 -14.90 1.65
C GLU A 8 0.43 -15.05 0.13
N THR A 9 -0.64 -15.31 -0.60
CA THR A 9 -0.56 -15.46 -2.05
C THR A 9 -0.18 -14.15 -2.71
N ASN A 10 0.66 -14.21 -3.75
CA ASN A 10 1.10 -13.05 -4.52
C ASN A 10 0.19 -12.73 -5.73
N GLU A 11 -1.02 -13.30 -5.77
CA GLU A 11 -1.97 -13.11 -6.85
C GLU A 11 -2.98 -11.99 -6.59
N GLY A 12 -2.99 -11.45 -5.37
CA GLY A 12 -4.00 -10.50 -4.93
C GLY A 12 -5.40 -11.13 -4.85
N ILE A 13 -6.41 -10.33 -4.50
CA ILE A 13 -7.81 -10.78 -4.40
C ILE A 13 -8.42 -10.80 -5.79
N GLN A 14 -8.73 -12.00 -6.32
CA GLN A 14 -9.27 -12.20 -7.68
C GLN A 14 -10.80 -12.40 -7.71
N ASN A 15 -11.38 -12.90 -6.62
CA ASN A 15 -12.82 -13.21 -6.54
C ASN A 15 -13.65 -11.94 -6.35
N GLU A 16 -14.58 -11.64 -7.26
CA GLU A 16 -15.39 -10.41 -7.23
C GLU A 16 -16.18 -10.22 -5.93
N ALA A 17 -16.80 -11.26 -5.39
CA ALA A 17 -17.55 -11.15 -4.15
C ALA A 17 -16.63 -10.77 -2.95
N THR A 18 -15.39 -11.25 -2.96
CA THR A 18 -14.37 -10.86 -1.97
C THR A 18 -13.93 -9.42 -2.18
N VAL A 19 -13.78 -8.99 -3.44
CA VAL A 19 -13.45 -7.60 -3.78
C VAL A 19 -14.56 -6.64 -3.34
N GLU A 20 -15.83 -6.99 -3.51
CA GLU A 20 -16.97 -6.18 -3.03
C GLU A 20 -16.93 -5.98 -1.50
N ILE A 21 -16.65 -7.05 -0.75
CA ILE A 21 -16.52 -6.98 0.71
C ILE A 21 -15.33 -6.10 1.10
N PHE A 22 -14.21 -6.24 0.38
CA PHE A 22 -13.01 -5.42 0.60
C PHE A 22 -13.25 -3.96 0.23
N ASP A 23 -13.92 -3.67 -0.88
CA ASP A 23 -14.30 -2.31 -1.28
C ASP A 23 -15.15 -1.62 -0.21
N ALA A 24 -16.18 -2.31 0.29
CA ALA A 24 -17.03 -1.79 1.36
C ALA A 24 -16.23 -1.52 2.65
N PHE A 25 -15.28 -2.39 2.99
CA PHE A 25 -14.37 -2.19 4.10
C PHE A 25 -13.47 -0.97 3.89
N ALA A 26 -12.79 -0.88 2.75
CA ALA A 26 -11.89 0.23 2.42
C ALA A 26 -12.64 1.58 2.38
N ARG A 27 -13.87 1.59 1.84
CA ARG A 27 -14.77 2.76 1.88
C ARG A 27 -15.05 3.19 3.31
N SER A 28 -15.39 2.25 4.20
CA SER A 28 -15.63 2.53 5.62
C SER A 28 -14.39 3.09 6.32
N MET A 29 -13.20 2.56 6.01
CA MET A 29 -11.94 3.08 6.57
C MET A 29 -11.68 4.51 6.12
N ARG A 30 -11.92 4.82 4.84
CA ARG A 30 -11.85 6.18 4.31
C ARG A 30 -12.82 7.13 5.02
N GLU A 31 -14.09 6.75 5.16
CA GLU A 31 -15.14 7.58 5.79
C GLU A 31 -14.81 7.93 7.25
N LYS A 32 -14.11 7.04 7.94
CA LYS A 32 -13.61 7.26 9.31
C LYS A 32 -12.28 8.04 9.36
N GLY A 33 -11.67 8.37 8.22
CA GLY A 33 -10.34 8.98 8.15
C GLY A 33 -9.20 8.04 8.54
N TRP A 34 -9.40 6.72 8.48
CA TRP A 34 -8.44 5.70 8.90
C TRP A 34 -7.68 5.06 7.73
N ASN A 35 -7.62 5.75 6.60
CA ASN A 35 -6.94 5.27 5.39
C ASN A 35 -5.45 5.65 5.31
N GLY A 36 -4.90 6.29 6.34
CA GLY A 36 -3.47 6.62 6.43
C GLY A 36 -3.00 7.82 5.60
N VAL A 37 -3.83 8.42 4.76
CA VAL A 37 -3.44 9.49 3.83
C VAL A 37 -2.86 10.72 4.54
N ASP A 38 -3.48 11.16 5.65
CA ASP A 38 -2.98 12.31 6.39
C ASP A 38 -1.59 12.06 7.01
N SER A 39 -1.32 10.82 7.42
CA SER A 39 0.00 10.38 7.88
C SER A 39 1.02 10.39 6.75
N MET A 40 0.65 9.94 5.53
CA MET A 40 1.51 9.99 4.36
C MET A 40 1.88 11.43 4.00
N ILE A 41 0.91 12.35 3.97
CA ILE A 41 1.15 13.78 3.70
C ILE A 41 2.07 14.36 4.79
N SER A 42 1.82 14.06 6.06
CA SER A 42 2.65 14.51 7.18
C SER A 42 4.08 13.97 7.13
N SER A 43 4.30 12.82 6.49
CA SER A 43 5.64 12.26 6.27
C SER A 43 6.41 12.92 5.11
N GLY A 44 5.80 13.88 4.42
CA GLY A 44 6.42 14.65 3.34
C GLY A 44 6.03 14.19 1.94
N VAL A 45 5.06 13.27 1.80
CA VAL A 45 4.46 12.93 0.51
C VAL A 45 3.77 14.16 -0.06
N LYS A 46 3.98 14.42 -1.34
CA LYS A 46 3.43 15.55 -2.09
C LYS A 46 2.57 15.03 -3.25
N GLY A 47 1.93 15.93 -3.97
CA GLY A 47 1.26 15.63 -5.23
C GLY A 47 2.26 15.40 -6.37
N GLY A 48 2.00 16.00 -7.53
CA GLY A 48 2.73 15.76 -8.77
C GLY A 48 2.20 14.51 -9.48
N ASP A 49 3.06 13.82 -10.23
CA ASP A 49 2.72 12.55 -10.85
C ASP A 49 2.82 11.42 -9.80
N VAL A 50 1.68 10.91 -9.36
CA VAL A 50 1.59 9.92 -8.27
C VAL A 50 1.42 8.51 -8.83
N LEU A 51 2.23 7.57 -8.34
CA LEU A 51 2.04 6.14 -8.51
C LEU A 51 1.58 5.50 -7.20
N GLU A 52 0.51 4.74 -7.24
CA GLU A 52 0.08 3.85 -6.16
C GLU A 52 0.35 2.39 -6.52
N ILE A 53 1.08 1.67 -5.67
CA ILE A 53 1.36 0.23 -5.82
C ILE A 53 0.36 -0.56 -4.99
N GLY A 54 -0.36 -1.48 -5.64
CA GLY A 54 -1.42 -2.26 -5.02
C GLY A 54 -2.58 -1.37 -4.54
N PRO A 55 -3.19 -0.54 -5.42
CA PRO A 55 -4.26 0.38 -5.02
C PRO A 55 -5.51 -0.33 -4.50
N GLY A 56 -5.70 -1.62 -4.81
CA GLY A 56 -6.95 -2.28 -4.53
C GLY A 56 -8.13 -1.50 -5.13
N PRO A 57 -9.16 -1.13 -4.33
CA PRO A 57 -10.28 -0.31 -4.81
C PRO A 57 -9.96 1.19 -4.99
N GLY A 58 -8.71 1.62 -4.77
CA GLY A 58 -8.18 2.93 -5.15
C GLY A 58 -8.38 4.08 -4.15
N TYR A 59 -9.00 3.87 -3.01
CA TYR A 59 -9.37 4.97 -2.10
C TYR A 59 -8.19 5.77 -1.57
N VAL A 60 -7.03 5.17 -1.33
CA VAL A 60 -5.86 5.86 -0.75
C VAL A 60 -5.28 6.84 -1.76
N GLY A 61 -5.00 6.39 -2.98
CA GLY A 61 -4.51 7.26 -4.05
C GLY A 61 -5.49 8.35 -4.44
N LEU A 62 -6.79 8.04 -4.52
CA LEU A 62 -7.83 9.03 -4.81
C LEU A 62 -7.92 10.13 -3.75
N GLU A 63 -7.90 9.76 -2.46
CA GLU A 63 -7.87 10.74 -1.36
C GLU A 63 -6.57 11.56 -1.36
N LEU A 64 -5.42 10.90 -1.60
CA LEU A 64 -4.15 11.61 -1.69
C LEU A 64 -4.17 12.61 -2.85
N ALA A 65 -4.58 12.17 -4.05
CA ALA A 65 -4.65 13.03 -5.23
C ALA A 65 -5.54 14.26 -4.99
N LYS A 66 -6.70 14.05 -4.36
CA LYS A 66 -7.61 15.13 -4.00
C LYS A 66 -7.01 16.12 -3.01
N LYS A 67 -6.36 15.61 -1.93
CA LYS A 67 -5.80 16.45 -0.86
C LYS A 67 -4.54 17.20 -1.26
N THR A 68 -3.77 16.67 -2.19
CA THR A 68 -2.50 17.25 -2.65
C THR A 68 -2.60 17.97 -4.00
N CYS A 69 -3.79 17.97 -4.62
CA CYS A 69 -3.99 18.46 -5.99
C CYS A 69 -2.97 17.83 -6.96
N ALA A 70 -2.83 16.49 -6.92
CA ALA A 70 -1.91 15.76 -7.77
C ALA A 70 -2.15 16.04 -9.26
N SER A 71 -1.09 16.11 -10.05
CA SER A 71 -1.14 16.34 -11.51
C SER A 71 -1.70 15.11 -12.23
N SER A 72 -1.31 13.93 -11.77
CA SER A 72 -1.84 12.65 -12.26
C SER A 72 -1.85 11.60 -11.16
N LEU A 73 -2.73 10.60 -11.30
CA LEU A 73 -2.76 9.39 -10.46
C LEU A 73 -2.71 8.16 -11.34
N THR A 74 -1.71 7.31 -11.11
CA THR A 74 -1.59 6.00 -11.74
C THR A 74 -1.55 4.92 -10.66
N GLY A 75 -2.29 3.83 -10.84
CA GLY A 75 -2.24 2.63 -9.99
C GLY A 75 -1.63 1.46 -10.75
N CYS A 76 -0.72 0.72 -10.11
CA CYS A 76 -0.19 -0.56 -10.59
C CYS A 76 -0.78 -1.69 -9.74
N GLU A 77 -1.64 -2.53 -10.32
CA GLU A 77 -2.44 -3.52 -9.62
C GLU A 77 -2.36 -4.87 -10.33
N ILE A 78 -2.26 -5.96 -9.56
CA ILE A 78 -2.16 -7.33 -10.10
C ILE A 78 -3.54 -7.98 -10.30
N SER A 79 -4.57 -7.47 -9.65
CA SER A 79 -5.94 -7.98 -9.73
C SER A 79 -6.79 -7.20 -10.73
N PRO A 80 -7.22 -7.82 -11.85
CA PRO A 80 -8.16 -7.19 -12.78
C PRO A 80 -9.50 -6.82 -12.11
N ALA A 81 -9.92 -7.58 -11.11
CA ALA A 81 -11.14 -7.30 -10.36
C ALA A 81 -11.01 -6.01 -9.55
N MET A 82 -9.89 -5.83 -8.84
CA MET A 82 -9.59 -4.59 -8.11
C MET A 82 -9.52 -3.37 -9.04
N ILE A 83 -8.91 -3.53 -10.23
CA ILE A 83 -8.84 -2.45 -11.23
C ILE A 83 -10.23 -1.96 -11.62
N ARG A 84 -11.19 -2.86 -11.85
CA ARG A 84 -12.57 -2.46 -12.18
C ARG A 84 -13.21 -1.62 -11.07
N PHE A 85 -13.01 -2.02 -9.81
CA PHE A 85 -13.50 -1.25 -8.66
C PHE A 85 -12.80 0.09 -8.53
N ALA A 86 -11.48 0.13 -8.69
CA ALA A 86 -10.71 1.37 -8.64
C ALA A 86 -11.16 2.37 -9.72
N GLN A 87 -11.40 1.90 -10.95
CA GLN A 87 -11.93 2.72 -12.04
C GLN A 87 -13.33 3.28 -11.73
N LYS A 88 -14.23 2.45 -11.20
CA LYS A 88 -15.55 2.88 -10.76
C LYS A 88 -15.44 3.95 -9.66
N ASN A 89 -14.62 3.71 -8.66
CA ASN A 89 -14.44 4.64 -7.55
C ASN A 89 -13.79 5.95 -8.01
N ALA A 90 -12.84 5.92 -8.94
CA ALA A 90 -12.26 7.13 -9.54
C ALA A 90 -13.32 7.97 -10.24
N ALA A 91 -14.23 7.35 -11.00
CA ALA A 91 -15.34 8.04 -11.62
C ALA A 91 -16.29 8.66 -10.59
N GLU A 92 -16.62 7.95 -9.49
CA GLU A 92 -17.42 8.49 -8.38
C GLU A 92 -16.74 9.69 -7.68
N TYR A 93 -15.40 9.69 -7.61
CA TYR A 93 -14.62 10.83 -7.09
C TYR A 93 -14.50 12.00 -8.06
N GLY A 94 -14.81 11.81 -9.34
CA GLY A 94 -14.57 12.79 -10.40
C GLY A 94 -13.07 13.02 -10.65
N ILE A 95 -12.23 12.01 -10.37
CA ILE A 95 -10.77 12.08 -10.56
C ILE A 95 -10.41 11.21 -11.77
N SER A 96 -9.66 11.79 -12.71
CA SER A 96 -9.06 11.02 -13.79
C SER A 96 -7.84 10.26 -13.25
N ALA A 97 -7.99 8.94 -13.13
CA ALA A 97 -6.92 8.05 -12.68
C ALA A 97 -6.71 6.93 -13.72
N ARG A 98 -5.46 6.53 -13.89
CA ARG A 98 -5.06 5.41 -14.76
C ARG A 98 -4.71 4.20 -13.92
N TYR A 99 -5.40 3.08 -14.12
CA TYR A 99 -5.05 1.81 -13.47
C TYR A 99 -4.49 0.83 -14.50
N VAL A 100 -3.30 0.28 -14.21
CA VAL A 100 -2.54 -0.60 -15.09
C VAL A 100 -2.41 -1.96 -14.43
N LEU A 101 -2.75 -3.00 -15.18
CA LEU A 101 -2.49 -4.37 -14.77
C LEU A 101 -0.97 -4.60 -14.81
N GLY A 102 -0.39 -4.93 -13.66
CA GLY A 102 1.07 -5.10 -13.56
C GLY A 102 1.51 -5.68 -12.24
N ASN A 103 2.72 -6.24 -12.26
CA ASN A 103 3.39 -6.73 -11.08
C ASN A 103 4.37 -5.67 -10.57
N CYS A 104 4.32 -5.35 -9.29
CA CYS A 104 5.19 -4.33 -8.67
C CYS A 104 6.69 -4.67 -8.72
N MET A 105 7.04 -5.95 -8.93
CA MET A 105 8.42 -6.39 -9.12
C MET A 105 8.99 -6.12 -10.52
N GLN A 106 8.14 -5.72 -11.45
CA GLN A 106 8.51 -5.33 -12.83
C GLN A 106 7.41 -4.42 -13.38
N MET A 107 7.43 -3.16 -12.96
CA MET A 107 6.40 -2.21 -13.32
C MET A 107 6.52 -1.74 -14.78
N PRO A 108 5.40 -1.67 -15.53
CA PRO A 108 5.42 -1.28 -16.95
C PRO A 108 5.48 0.24 -17.13
N PHE A 109 6.43 0.88 -16.45
CA PHE A 109 6.64 2.32 -16.49
C PHE A 109 8.12 2.62 -16.81
N GLU A 110 8.36 3.77 -17.43
CA GLU A 110 9.69 4.27 -17.70
C GLU A 110 10.40 4.72 -16.42
N ASP A 111 11.72 4.79 -16.47
CA ASP A 111 12.54 5.33 -15.40
C ASP A 111 12.15 6.80 -15.14
N GLN A 112 12.22 7.22 -13.89
CA GLN A 112 12.03 8.61 -13.47
C GLN A 112 10.72 9.24 -14.00
N SER A 113 9.62 8.50 -13.96
CA SER A 113 8.31 8.94 -14.46
C SER A 113 7.38 9.51 -13.39
N PHE A 114 7.68 9.29 -12.09
CA PHE A 114 6.81 9.73 -11.01
C PHE A 114 7.52 10.63 -10.00
N ASP A 115 6.78 11.61 -9.45
CA ASP A 115 7.26 12.46 -8.36
C ASP A 115 7.01 11.82 -7.00
N THR A 116 5.98 10.99 -6.91
CA THR A 116 5.55 10.35 -5.66
C THR A 116 5.17 8.89 -5.92
N VAL A 117 5.65 7.99 -5.06
CA VAL A 117 5.22 6.58 -5.03
C VAL A 117 4.66 6.27 -3.66
N ILE A 118 3.44 5.73 -3.63
CA ILE A 118 2.79 5.27 -2.40
C ILE A 118 2.37 3.81 -2.49
N SER A 119 2.26 3.18 -1.33
CA SER A 119 1.60 1.88 -1.17
C SER A 119 1.00 1.78 0.23
N ASN A 120 -0.18 1.18 0.34
CA ASN A 120 -0.84 0.98 1.62
C ASN A 120 -1.43 -0.42 1.71
N GLY A 121 -0.89 -1.24 2.63
CA GLY A 121 -1.44 -2.56 2.92
C GLY A 121 -1.22 -3.60 1.81
N SER A 122 -0.15 -3.47 1.00
CA SER A 122 0.19 -4.47 -0.03
C SER A 122 1.58 -5.10 0.13
N LEU A 123 2.48 -4.49 0.92
CA LEU A 123 3.86 -4.95 1.11
C LEU A 123 3.95 -6.42 1.60
N HIS A 124 3.01 -6.85 2.44
CA HIS A 124 2.98 -8.21 2.96
C HIS A 124 2.69 -9.29 1.90
N GLU A 125 2.12 -8.89 0.75
CA GLU A 125 1.86 -9.76 -0.41
C GLU A 125 3.03 -9.79 -1.42
N TRP A 126 4.02 -8.88 -1.31
CA TRP A 126 5.11 -8.84 -2.29
C TRP A 126 6.00 -10.08 -2.16
N GLU A 127 6.12 -10.82 -3.25
CA GLU A 127 6.95 -12.03 -3.31
C GLU A 127 8.44 -11.72 -3.07
N ASN A 128 8.92 -10.62 -3.68
CA ASN A 128 10.29 -10.15 -3.52
C ASN A 128 10.31 -8.63 -3.25
N PRO A 129 10.26 -8.19 -1.98
CA PRO A 129 10.25 -6.78 -1.63
C PRO A 129 11.49 -6.01 -2.12
N ILE A 130 12.67 -6.65 -2.16
CA ILE A 130 13.91 -6.00 -2.65
C ILE A 130 13.74 -5.59 -4.12
N ARG A 131 13.17 -6.47 -4.97
CA ARG A 131 12.89 -6.12 -6.37
C ARG A 131 11.89 -4.98 -6.47
N THR A 132 10.84 -4.99 -5.67
CA THR A 132 9.86 -3.90 -5.67
C THR A 132 10.48 -2.58 -5.17
N PHE A 133 11.32 -2.61 -4.14
CA PHE A 133 12.06 -1.41 -3.70
C PHE A 133 12.96 -0.85 -4.80
N ASN A 134 13.63 -1.71 -5.56
CA ASN A 134 14.46 -1.30 -6.68
C ASN A 134 13.63 -0.73 -7.84
N GLU A 135 12.44 -1.28 -8.10
CA GLU A 135 11.49 -0.73 -9.06
C GLU A 135 10.94 0.65 -8.62
N ILE A 136 10.63 0.81 -7.33
CA ILE A 136 10.24 2.11 -6.76
C ILE A 136 11.33 3.15 -7.01
N TYR A 137 12.60 2.80 -6.71
CA TYR A 137 13.73 3.68 -6.97
C TYR A 137 13.85 4.03 -8.46
N ARG A 138 13.68 3.05 -9.36
CA ARG A 138 13.80 3.24 -10.81
C ARG A 138 12.74 4.18 -11.37
N VAL A 139 11.49 4.05 -10.95
CA VAL A 139 10.38 4.86 -11.49
C VAL A 139 10.28 6.24 -10.86
N LEU A 140 10.89 6.47 -9.69
CA LEU A 140 10.91 7.78 -9.06
C LEU A 140 11.91 8.73 -9.74
N ARG A 141 11.49 9.96 -9.95
CA ARG A 141 12.37 11.06 -10.32
C ARG A 141 13.34 11.37 -9.19
N ARG A 142 14.48 11.99 -9.51
CA ARG A 142 15.38 12.53 -8.48
C ARG A 142 14.63 13.57 -7.63
N GLY A 143 14.78 13.48 -6.32
CA GLY A 143 14.01 14.29 -5.36
C GLY A 143 12.57 13.82 -5.17
N GLY A 144 12.14 12.78 -5.88
CA GLY A 144 10.84 12.15 -5.70
C GLY A 144 10.73 11.42 -4.35
N ARG A 145 9.52 11.34 -3.82
CA ARG A 145 9.27 10.81 -2.48
C ARG A 145 8.46 9.52 -2.51
N TYR A 146 8.70 8.68 -1.53
CA TYR A 146 7.89 7.47 -1.36
C TYR A 146 7.41 7.29 0.08
N CYS A 147 6.24 6.66 0.20
CA CYS A 147 5.68 6.24 1.48
C CYS A 147 4.98 4.90 1.30
N ILE A 148 5.49 3.88 1.99
CA ILE A 148 4.93 2.54 1.99
C ILE A 148 4.46 2.24 3.41
N THR A 149 3.18 1.94 3.56
CA THR A 149 2.59 1.59 4.86
C THR A 149 2.00 0.19 4.82
N ASP A 150 2.17 -0.55 5.90
CA ASP A 150 1.59 -1.89 6.03
C ASP A 150 1.42 -2.29 7.50
N LEU A 151 0.70 -3.37 7.72
CA LEU A 151 0.64 -4.03 9.01
C LEU A 151 2.03 -4.53 9.43
N ARG A 152 2.19 -4.82 10.72
CA ARG A 152 3.39 -5.50 11.22
C ARG A 152 3.04 -6.71 12.07
N ARG A 153 3.88 -7.77 11.97
CA ARG A 153 3.61 -9.05 12.63
C ARG A 153 3.87 -9.04 14.13
N ASP A 154 4.76 -8.19 14.60
CA ASP A 154 5.21 -8.11 16.00
C ASP A 154 4.33 -7.26 16.92
N VAL A 155 3.11 -6.95 16.49
CA VAL A 155 2.12 -6.25 17.32
C VAL A 155 1.72 -7.10 18.52
N HIS A 156 1.59 -6.44 19.68
CA HIS A 156 1.18 -7.11 20.92
C HIS A 156 -0.15 -7.87 20.77
N PRO A 157 -0.28 -9.10 21.28
CA PRO A 157 -1.47 -9.93 21.10
C PRO A 157 -2.80 -9.27 21.50
N LEU A 158 -2.82 -8.48 22.57
CA LEU A 158 -4.01 -7.74 23.00
C LEU A 158 -4.47 -6.71 21.95
N LYS A 159 -3.53 -6.01 21.31
CA LYS A 159 -3.85 -5.08 20.20
C LYS A 159 -4.43 -5.83 19.01
N LYS A 160 -3.83 -6.96 18.63
CA LYS A 160 -4.37 -7.84 17.57
C LYS A 160 -5.78 -8.27 17.87
N ALA A 161 -6.04 -8.74 19.09
CA ALA A 161 -7.38 -9.15 19.52
C ALA A 161 -8.39 -8.00 19.47
N MET A 162 -8.01 -6.81 19.93
CA MET A 162 -8.86 -5.63 19.89
C MET A 162 -9.23 -5.26 18.43
N VAL A 163 -8.26 -5.24 17.52
CA VAL A 163 -8.52 -4.92 16.12
C VAL A 163 -9.34 -6.00 15.45
N TYR A 164 -9.05 -7.27 15.71
CA TYR A 164 -9.86 -8.38 15.23
C TYR A 164 -11.33 -8.26 15.65
N LEU A 165 -11.59 -7.94 16.91
CA LEU A 165 -12.96 -7.78 17.41
C LEU A 165 -13.67 -6.57 16.82
N SER A 166 -12.95 -5.46 16.58
CA SER A 166 -13.49 -4.23 16.01
C SER A 166 -13.63 -4.26 14.48
N THR A 167 -12.98 -5.22 13.79
CA THR A 167 -13.04 -5.33 12.32
C THR A 167 -14.46 -5.67 11.85
N GLN A 168 -14.98 -4.82 10.97
CA GLN A 168 -16.26 -4.96 10.30
C GLN A 168 -16.09 -4.67 8.80
N PRO A 169 -16.78 -5.39 7.91
CA PRO A 169 -17.66 -6.54 8.23
C PRO A 169 -16.86 -7.75 8.75
N LYS A 170 -17.51 -8.64 9.49
CA LYS A 170 -16.81 -9.79 10.11
C LYS A 170 -16.11 -10.71 9.09
N GLN A 171 -16.57 -10.72 7.85
CA GLN A 171 -15.98 -11.46 6.75
C GLN A 171 -14.51 -11.03 6.45
N MET A 172 -14.12 -9.80 6.86
CA MET A 172 -12.74 -9.32 6.73
C MET A 172 -11.77 -9.90 7.76
N ARG A 173 -12.26 -10.49 8.84
CA ARG A 173 -11.43 -10.99 9.96
C ARG A 173 -10.43 -12.09 9.56
N PRO A 174 -10.80 -13.10 8.75
CA PRO A 174 -9.83 -14.09 8.27
C PRO A 174 -8.69 -13.45 7.46
N GLY A 175 -9.01 -12.53 6.53
CA GLY A 175 -8.03 -11.78 5.76
C GLY A 175 -7.10 -10.95 6.65
N LEU A 176 -7.65 -10.20 7.64
CA LEU A 176 -6.82 -9.47 8.61
C LEU A 176 -5.81 -10.38 9.32
N ILE A 177 -6.21 -11.59 9.72
CA ILE A 177 -5.30 -12.54 10.38
C ILE A 177 -4.24 -13.05 9.40
N ALA A 178 -4.62 -13.36 8.15
CA ALA A 178 -3.68 -13.76 7.10
C ALA A 178 -2.63 -12.66 6.87
N SER A 179 -3.07 -11.43 6.63
CA SER A 179 -2.19 -10.27 6.42
C SER A 179 -1.30 -9.97 7.63
N LEU A 180 -1.81 -10.07 8.86
CA LEU A 180 -0.99 -9.93 10.08
C LEU A 180 0.08 -11.02 10.22
N ASN A 181 -0.19 -12.24 9.76
CA ASN A 181 0.78 -13.33 9.77
C ASN A 181 1.81 -13.22 8.63
N ALA A 182 1.40 -12.64 7.50
CA ALA A 182 2.24 -12.38 6.33
C ALA A 182 3.07 -11.09 6.48
N ALA A 183 2.66 -10.16 7.34
CA ALA A 183 3.32 -8.88 7.54
C ALA A 183 4.77 -9.02 8.04
N TYR A 184 5.61 -8.09 7.65
CA TYR A 184 6.97 -7.98 8.13
C TYR A 184 7.07 -7.31 9.50
N THR A 185 8.16 -7.56 10.22
CA THR A 185 8.58 -6.74 11.36
C THR A 185 9.42 -5.56 10.86
N THR A 186 9.56 -4.53 11.68
CA THR A 186 10.43 -3.38 11.35
C THR A 186 11.88 -3.80 11.11
N ASN A 187 12.39 -4.77 11.89
CA ASN A 187 13.76 -5.28 11.72
C ASN A 187 13.95 -6.02 10.40
N GLU A 188 13.00 -6.88 10.03
CA GLU A 188 13.04 -7.61 8.75
C GLU A 188 13.02 -6.63 7.57
N ILE A 189 12.15 -5.61 7.61
CA ILE A 189 12.09 -4.58 6.56
C ILE A 189 13.38 -3.76 6.51
N THR A 190 13.92 -3.35 7.65
CA THR A 190 15.18 -2.60 7.69
C THR A 190 16.32 -3.40 7.05
N GLU A 191 16.37 -4.70 7.29
CA GLU A 191 17.39 -5.56 6.67
C GLU A 191 17.18 -5.72 5.16
N LEU A 192 15.93 -5.92 4.69
CA LEU A 192 15.62 -5.98 3.26
C LEU A 192 15.96 -4.67 2.53
N LEU A 193 15.68 -3.52 3.15
CA LEU A 193 16.00 -2.20 2.59
C LEU A 193 17.50 -1.98 2.42
N ARG A 194 18.35 -2.48 3.35
CA ARG A 194 19.82 -2.41 3.22
C ARG A 194 20.35 -3.08 1.96
N HIS A 195 19.64 -4.08 1.44
CA HIS A 195 19.98 -4.81 0.23
C HIS A 195 19.27 -4.27 -1.03
N SER A 196 18.67 -3.08 -0.94
CA SER A 196 17.95 -2.44 -2.04
C SER A 196 18.48 -1.03 -2.34
N ASN A 197 18.04 -0.44 -3.43
CA ASN A 197 18.34 0.96 -3.79
C ASN A 197 17.66 1.98 -2.87
N LEU A 198 16.77 1.55 -1.96
CA LEU A 198 16.15 2.39 -0.93
C LEU A 198 16.84 2.23 0.44
N SER A 199 18.12 1.90 0.47
CA SER A 199 18.88 1.63 1.71
C SER A 199 18.90 2.79 2.71
N GLY A 200 18.67 4.04 2.29
CA GLY A 200 18.52 5.23 3.12
C GLY A 200 17.12 5.48 3.69
N ALA A 201 16.18 4.56 3.46
CA ALA A 201 14.80 4.71 3.93
C ALA A 201 14.69 4.78 5.45
N LYS A 202 13.77 5.64 5.93
CA LYS A 202 13.38 5.67 7.34
C LYS A 202 12.23 4.70 7.57
N VAL A 203 12.40 3.79 8.54
CA VAL A 203 11.36 2.85 8.97
C VAL A 203 10.84 3.28 10.34
N THR A 204 9.56 3.49 10.46
CA THR A 204 8.88 3.80 11.73
C THR A 204 7.77 2.79 11.99
N ALA A 205 7.40 2.64 13.26
CA ALA A 205 6.30 1.78 13.68
C ALA A 205 5.22 2.61 14.37
N ASP A 206 3.97 2.27 14.12
CA ASP A 206 2.82 2.83 14.82
C ASP A 206 2.08 1.78 15.66
N PHE A 207 0.80 2.02 15.93
CA PHE A 207 -0.03 1.15 16.77
C PHE A 207 -0.16 -0.28 16.20
N LEU A 208 -0.32 -0.44 14.90
CA LEU A 208 -0.54 -1.70 14.19
C LEU A 208 0.40 -1.94 13.03
N GLY A 209 0.98 -0.89 12.50
CA GLY A 209 1.66 -0.88 11.24
C GLY A 209 3.11 -0.43 11.34
N LEU A 210 3.71 -0.41 10.18
CA LEU A 210 4.98 0.23 9.90
C LEU A 210 4.83 1.20 8.73
N CYS A 211 5.72 2.16 8.68
CA CYS A 211 5.80 3.12 7.59
C CYS A 211 7.25 3.25 7.14
N ILE A 212 7.47 3.13 5.84
CA ILE A 212 8.76 3.27 5.16
C ILE A 212 8.69 4.55 4.33
N THR A 213 9.57 5.49 4.59
CA THR A 213 9.60 6.78 3.88
C THR A 213 11.00 7.15 3.46
N GLY A 214 11.09 7.92 2.38
CA GLY A 214 12.36 8.46 1.91
C GLY A 214 12.20 9.31 0.66
N GLU A 215 13.35 9.70 0.14
CA GLU A 215 13.51 10.51 -1.06
C GLU A 215 14.51 9.83 -1.99
N CYS A 216 14.23 9.83 -3.29
CA CYS A 216 15.15 9.34 -4.31
C CYS A 216 16.24 10.40 -4.55
N VAL A 217 17.49 10.06 -4.25
CA VAL A 217 18.64 10.97 -4.38
C VAL A 217 19.39 10.73 -5.68
#